data_83621cc9bf728c26125187cac255abd7
#
_entry.id   83621cc9bf728c26125187cac255abd7
#
_cell.length_a   1.000
_cell.length_b   1.000
_cell.length_c   1.000
_cell.angle_alpha   90.00
_cell.angle_beta   90.00
_cell.angle_gamma   90.00
#
_symmetry.space_group_name_H-M   'P 1'
#
loop_
_entity.id
_entity.type
_entity.pdbx_description
1 polymer ?
#
loop_
_entity_poly.entity_id
_entity_poly.type
_entity_poly.pdbx_seq_one_letter_code
_entity_poly.pdbx_strand_id
1 'polypeptide(L)'
;RDREPAARNYLSKAVNTENKLEICELDLLKDDGWDDAAQGCEYVIHVASPLVQKAPDDENEVIEPAKQGLIRALKSAIKNKVKRFVMTSSFSAVGYGHDRDVFDESHWTDPKKNIGAYNKSKAMAERAMWDHLESLPESDRIEAVAINPTLVVGPSLSDDMGTSNMFIQKMLEGSY
;
A
#
# COMPACT_ATOMS: atom_id res chain seq x y z
N ARG A 1 4.85 -14.75 -12.95
CA ARG A 1 5.30 -14.85 -14.37
C ARG A 1 4.14 -14.76 -15.34
N ASP A 2 3.02 -15.44 -15.10
CA ASP A 2 1.88 -15.49 -16.05
C ASP A 2 1.05 -14.19 -16.10
N ARG A 3 1.20 -13.30 -15.14
CA ARG A 3 0.48 -12.01 -15.07
C ARG A 3 1.22 -10.83 -15.72
N GLU A 4 2.50 -10.98 -16.03
CA GLU A 4 3.31 -9.89 -16.59
C GLU A 4 2.80 -9.38 -17.94
N PRO A 5 2.48 -10.23 -18.94
CA PRO A 5 1.99 -9.75 -20.24
C PRO A 5 0.66 -9.00 -20.13
N ALA A 6 -0.26 -9.46 -19.27
CA ALA A 6 -1.52 -8.79 -19.02
C ALA A 6 -1.34 -7.45 -18.32
N ALA A 7 -0.50 -7.40 -17.29
CA ALA A 7 -0.16 -6.17 -16.57
C ALA A 7 0.51 -5.13 -17.49
N ARG A 8 1.47 -5.56 -18.32
CA ARG A 8 2.15 -4.71 -19.29
C ARG A 8 1.19 -4.12 -20.31
N ASN A 9 0.34 -4.93 -20.92
CA ASN A 9 -0.64 -4.49 -21.90
C ASN A 9 -1.62 -3.48 -21.31
N TYR A 10 -2.08 -3.73 -20.09
CA TYR A 10 -3.01 -2.91 -19.34
C TYR A 10 -2.39 -1.57 -18.96
N LEU A 11 -1.21 -1.58 -18.32
CA LEU A 11 -0.52 -0.37 -17.89
C LEU A 11 -0.06 0.48 -19.08
N SER A 12 0.42 -0.12 -20.15
CA SER A 12 0.82 0.60 -21.37
C SER A 12 -0.36 1.33 -22.01
N LYS A 13 -1.55 0.74 -21.99
CA LYS A 13 -2.78 1.40 -22.46
C LYS A 13 -3.21 2.54 -21.55
N ALA A 14 -3.09 2.35 -20.22
CA ALA A 14 -3.51 3.33 -19.23
C ALA A 14 -2.65 4.60 -19.24
N VAL A 15 -1.33 4.47 -19.48
CA VAL A 15 -0.37 5.57 -19.30
C VAL A 15 0.19 6.12 -20.62
N ASN A 16 -0.18 5.55 -21.77
CA ASN A 16 0.29 5.94 -23.10
C ASN A 16 1.83 6.12 -23.17
N THR A 17 2.57 5.25 -22.49
CA THR A 17 4.03 5.28 -22.45
C THR A 17 4.59 4.34 -23.48
N GLU A 18 4.86 4.84 -24.67
CA GLU A 18 5.57 4.10 -25.70
C GLU A 18 6.92 3.60 -25.15
N ASN A 19 7.00 2.32 -24.81
CA ASN A 19 8.22 1.57 -24.46
C ASN A 19 9.09 2.06 -23.26
N LYS A 20 8.52 2.86 -22.33
CA LYS A 20 9.25 3.34 -21.15
C LYS A 20 8.89 2.60 -19.86
N LEU A 21 8.00 1.62 -19.92
CA LEU A 21 7.58 0.85 -18.76
C LEU A 21 8.46 -0.38 -18.58
N GLU A 22 9.22 -0.40 -17.50
CA GLU A 22 9.93 -1.57 -17.01
C GLU A 22 9.10 -2.30 -15.97
N ILE A 23 9.04 -3.61 -16.03
CA ILE A 23 8.31 -4.44 -15.06
C ILE A 23 9.32 -5.34 -14.36
N CYS A 24 9.37 -5.24 -13.04
CA CYS A 24 10.19 -6.06 -12.16
C CYS A 24 9.30 -6.97 -11.30
N GLU A 25 9.71 -8.22 -11.11
CA GLU A 25 9.03 -9.15 -10.21
C GLU A 25 9.57 -8.93 -8.79
N LEU A 26 8.71 -8.53 -7.87
CA LEU A 26 9.04 -8.33 -6.45
C LEU A 26 8.06 -9.10 -5.57
N ASP A 27 8.53 -9.51 -4.40
CA ASP A 27 7.74 -10.20 -3.38
C ASP A 27 7.84 -9.46 -2.05
N LEU A 28 6.70 -9.11 -1.46
CA LEU A 28 6.65 -8.43 -0.16
C LEU A 28 7.35 -9.21 0.96
N LEU A 29 7.51 -10.51 0.81
CA LEU A 29 8.12 -11.41 1.79
C LEU A 29 9.59 -11.73 1.50
N LYS A 30 10.15 -11.26 0.39
CA LYS A 30 11.54 -11.53 -0.02
C LYS A 30 12.35 -10.24 -0.11
N ASP A 31 13.62 -10.34 0.16
CA ASP A 31 14.51 -9.17 0.15
C ASP A 31 15.09 -8.87 -1.24
N ASP A 32 14.99 -9.83 -2.17
CA ASP A 32 15.63 -9.75 -3.47
C ASP A 32 14.93 -8.75 -4.41
N GLY A 33 15.72 -8.07 -5.23
CA GLY A 33 15.26 -7.25 -6.37
C GLY A 33 14.81 -5.83 -6.03
N TRP A 34 14.57 -5.49 -4.77
CA TRP A 34 14.07 -4.16 -4.39
C TRP A 34 15.04 -3.04 -4.73
N ASP A 35 16.33 -3.24 -4.50
CA ASP A 35 17.35 -2.24 -4.78
C ASP A 35 17.49 -1.98 -6.28
N ASP A 36 17.47 -3.04 -7.08
CA ASP A 36 17.54 -2.95 -8.54
C ASP A 36 16.31 -2.24 -9.11
N ALA A 37 15.12 -2.55 -8.55
CA ALA A 37 13.88 -1.90 -8.98
C ALA A 37 13.81 -0.41 -8.64
N ALA A 38 14.46 0.02 -7.56
CA ALA A 38 14.50 1.44 -7.14
C ALA A 38 15.68 2.21 -7.76
N GLN A 39 16.61 1.52 -8.40
CA GLN A 39 17.78 2.16 -8.97
C GLN A 39 17.41 3.19 -10.06
N GLY A 40 17.89 4.41 -9.91
CA GLY A 40 17.63 5.52 -10.84
C GLY A 40 16.22 6.12 -10.72
N CYS A 41 15.38 5.64 -9.81
CA CYS A 41 14.08 6.22 -9.55
C CYS A 41 14.22 7.54 -8.75
N GLU A 42 13.52 8.58 -9.16
CA GLU A 42 13.41 9.81 -8.38
C GLU A 42 12.32 9.72 -7.31
N TYR A 43 11.28 8.96 -7.57
CA TYR A 43 10.10 8.81 -6.72
C TYR A 43 9.71 7.33 -6.62
N VAL A 44 9.20 6.93 -5.47
CA VAL A 44 8.61 5.61 -5.25
C VAL A 44 7.19 5.77 -4.76
N ILE A 45 6.24 5.10 -5.41
CA ILE A 45 4.86 4.99 -4.96
C ILE A 45 4.61 3.54 -4.55
N HIS A 46 4.50 3.30 -3.26
CA HIS A 46 4.24 1.98 -2.71
C HIS A 46 2.74 1.75 -2.52
N VAL A 47 2.14 1.00 -3.43
CA VAL A 47 0.71 0.66 -3.42
C VAL A 47 0.47 -0.75 -2.91
N ALA A 48 1.48 -1.62 -3.06
CA ALA A 48 1.36 -3.04 -2.75
C ALA A 48 1.08 -3.30 -1.27
N SER A 49 0.04 -4.06 -1.00
CA SER A 49 -0.32 -4.55 0.34
C SER A 49 -1.13 -5.83 0.19
N PRO A 50 -1.00 -6.81 1.10
CA PRO A 50 -1.86 -7.97 1.07
C PRO A 50 -3.32 -7.55 1.26
N LEU A 51 -4.19 -8.08 0.42
CA LEU A 51 -5.64 -7.96 0.57
C LEU A 51 -6.23 -9.37 0.56
N VAL A 52 -6.85 -9.74 1.65
CA VAL A 52 -7.50 -11.04 1.79
C VAL A 52 -9.01 -10.89 1.70
N GLN A 53 -9.66 -11.81 1.00
CA GLN A 53 -11.12 -11.80 0.84
C GLN A 53 -11.85 -12.39 2.06
N LYS A 54 -11.15 -13.20 2.84
CA LYS A 54 -11.66 -13.80 4.08
C LYS A 54 -10.74 -13.43 5.23
N ALA A 55 -11.31 -13.33 6.43
CA ALA A 55 -10.51 -13.15 7.62
C ALA A 55 -9.52 -14.34 7.74
N PRO A 56 -8.22 -14.08 7.93
CA PRO A 56 -7.24 -15.14 8.14
C PRO A 56 -7.41 -15.75 9.52
N ASP A 57 -6.95 -16.98 9.69
CA ASP A 57 -6.92 -17.64 11.00
C ASP A 57 -5.89 -16.97 11.93
N ASP A 58 -4.76 -16.52 11.37
CA ASP A 58 -3.76 -15.69 12.05
C ASP A 58 -3.69 -14.32 11.38
N GLU A 59 -3.96 -13.24 12.12
CA GLU A 59 -3.87 -11.86 11.61
C GLU A 59 -2.48 -11.52 11.07
N ASN A 60 -1.41 -12.17 11.55
CA ASN A 60 -0.04 -11.96 11.09
C ASN A 60 0.17 -12.37 9.62
N GLU A 61 -0.66 -13.23 9.06
CA GLU A 61 -0.63 -13.56 7.63
C GLU A 61 -0.87 -12.33 6.73
N VAL A 62 -1.52 -11.30 7.28
CA VAL A 62 -1.77 -10.02 6.57
C VAL A 62 -0.88 -8.91 7.11
N ILE A 63 -0.67 -8.86 8.42
CA ILE A 63 0.07 -7.78 9.09
C ILE A 63 1.55 -7.82 8.71
N GLU A 64 2.20 -8.97 8.82
CA GLU A 64 3.64 -9.06 8.58
C GLU A 64 4.03 -8.79 7.11
N PRO A 65 3.37 -9.34 6.09
CA PRO A 65 3.69 -8.96 4.70
C PRO A 65 3.44 -7.48 4.40
N ALA A 66 2.40 -6.87 4.97
CA ALA A 66 2.14 -5.44 4.79
C ALA A 66 3.27 -4.59 5.37
N LYS A 67 3.66 -4.87 6.60
CA LYS A 67 4.70 -4.15 7.33
C LYS A 67 6.09 -4.38 6.73
N GLN A 68 6.46 -5.66 6.54
CA GLN A 68 7.79 -6.03 6.06
C GLN A 68 8.02 -5.61 4.60
N GLY A 69 7.00 -5.78 3.74
CA GLY A 69 7.09 -5.36 2.35
C GLY A 69 7.24 -3.84 2.20
N LEU A 70 6.51 -3.07 3.01
CA LEU A 70 6.69 -1.61 3.07
C LEU A 70 8.10 -1.23 3.50
N ILE A 71 8.65 -1.86 4.55
CA ILE A 71 9.99 -1.56 5.04
C ILE A 71 11.06 -1.93 4.02
N ARG A 72 10.89 -3.00 3.23
CA ARG A 72 11.78 -3.33 2.12
C ARG A 72 11.81 -2.25 1.06
N ALA A 73 10.62 -1.84 0.60
CA ALA A 73 10.49 -0.76 -0.37
C ALA A 73 11.10 0.55 0.14
N LEU A 74 10.83 0.92 1.40
CA LEU A 74 11.36 2.14 2.01
C LEU A 74 12.89 2.11 2.14
N LYS A 75 13.46 1.01 2.63
CA LYS A 75 14.92 0.85 2.75
C LYS A 75 15.61 0.94 1.40
N SER A 76 15.03 0.32 0.38
CA SER A 76 15.55 0.40 -0.98
C SER A 76 15.48 1.84 -1.52
N ALA A 77 14.37 2.54 -1.28
CA ALA A 77 14.23 3.95 -1.65
C ALA A 77 15.29 4.83 -0.98
N ILE A 78 15.54 4.64 0.32
CA ILE A 78 16.57 5.36 1.08
C ILE A 78 17.96 5.08 0.51
N LYS A 79 18.28 3.80 0.32
CA LYS A 79 19.59 3.37 -0.23
C LYS A 79 19.86 3.96 -1.62
N ASN A 80 18.84 4.07 -2.45
CA ASN A 80 18.92 4.64 -3.80
C ASN A 80 18.75 6.18 -3.82
N LYS A 81 18.64 6.82 -2.66
CA LYS A 81 18.51 8.29 -2.52
C LYS A 81 17.31 8.85 -3.29
N VAL A 82 16.21 8.13 -3.25
CA VAL A 82 14.93 8.55 -3.82
C VAL A 82 14.52 9.88 -3.18
N LYS A 83 14.03 10.84 -3.96
CA LYS A 83 13.62 12.16 -3.46
C LYS A 83 12.40 12.08 -2.55
N ARG A 84 11.41 11.26 -2.93
CA ARG A 84 10.18 11.11 -2.15
C ARG A 84 9.61 9.69 -2.25
N PHE A 85 9.20 9.18 -1.11
CA PHE A 85 8.46 7.92 -0.96
C PHE A 85 7.00 8.22 -0.64
N VAL A 86 6.07 7.71 -1.43
CA VAL A 86 4.63 7.86 -1.21
C VAL A 86 4.03 6.50 -0.90
N MET A 87 3.46 6.37 0.30
CA MET A 87 2.74 5.16 0.71
C MET A 87 1.25 5.32 0.44
N THR A 88 0.64 4.38 -0.29
CA THR A 88 -0.81 4.22 -0.29
C THR A 88 -1.23 3.44 0.96
N SER A 89 -1.52 4.19 2.01
CA SER A 89 -2.04 3.66 3.26
C SER A 89 -3.57 3.45 3.16
N SER A 90 -4.32 3.82 4.16
CA SER A 90 -5.78 3.73 4.20
C SER A 90 -6.33 4.57 5.35
N PHE A 91 -7.58 5.02 5.25
CA PHE A 91 -8.34 5.50 6.41
C PHE A 91 -8.30 4.50 7.58
N SER A 92 -8.11 3.22 7.28
CA SER A 92 -7.90 2.17 8.28
C SER A 92 -6.71 2.41 9.20
N ALA A 93 -5.76 3.24 8.82
CA ALA A 93 -4.63 3.57 9.67
C ALA A 93 -4.96 4.65 10.73
N VAL A 94 -6.01 5.43 10.53
CA VAL A 94 -6.36 6.57 11.38
C VAL A 94 -7.69 6.43 12.12
N GLY A 95 -8.70 5.77 11.54
CA GLY A 95 -10.10 5.91 11.95
C GLY A 95 -10.73 4.77 12.76
N TYR A 96 -10.01 3.69 13.07
CA TYR A 96 -10.61 2.52 13.74
C TYR A 96 -10.21 2.38 15.20
N GLY A 97 -11.13 1.81 15.99
CA GLY A 97 -10.91 1.56 17.42
C GLY A 97 -11.17 2.77 18.32
N HIS A 98 -11.80 3.80 17.80
CA HIS A 98 -12.17 5.02 18.51
C HIS A 98 -13.66 5.29 18.41
N ASP A 99 -14.17 6.04 19.40
CA ASP A 99 -15.53 6.55 19.42
C ASP A 99 -15.48 8.05 19.05
N ARG A 100 -15.33 8.33 17.74
CA ARG A 100 -15.18 9.67 17.17
C ARG A 100 -15.86 9.76 15.82
N ASP A 101 -16.34 10.97 15.48
CA ASP A 101 -16.99 11.25 14.19
C ASP A 101 -16.05 11.93 13.19
N VAL A 102 -14.95 12.54 13.65
CA VAL A 102 -14.02 13.31 12.82
C VAL A 102 -12.59 12.85 13.07
N PHE A 103 -11.86 12.61 12.00
CA PHE A 103 -10.47 12.18 12.02
C PHE A 103 -9.62 13.04 11.11
N ASP A 104 -8.37 13.22 11.48
CA ASP A 104 -7.30 13.82 10.70
C ASP A 104 -5.99 13.01 10.85
N GLU A 105 -4.91 13.48 10.27
CA GLU A 105 -3.62 12.82 10.24
C GLU A 105 -2.94 12.68 11.62
N SER A 106 -3.43 13.39 12.64
CA SER A 106 -2.92 13.25 14.00
C SER A 106 -3.46 12.02 14.72
N HIS A 107 -4.52 11.42 14.19
CA HIS A 107 -5.18 10.27 14.79
C HIS A 107 -4.55 8.96 14.30
N TRP A 108 -4.63 7.95 15.16
CA TRP A 108 -4.15 6.62 14.86
C TRP A 108 -5.16 5.57 15.27
N THR A 109 -5.43 4.65 14.39
CA THR A 109 -6.18 3.42 14.70
C THR A 109 -5.53 2.68 15.87
N ASP A 110 -6.34 2.19 16.82
CA ASP A 110 -5.88 1.35 17.92
C ASP A 110 -5.82 -0.12 17.50
N PRO A 111 -4.62 -0.68 17.20
CA PRO A 111 -4.47 -2.06 16.75
C PRO A 111 -4.76 -3.09 17.83
N LYS A 112 -4.91 -2.70 19.10
CA LYS A 112 -5.26 -3.60 20.21
C LYS A 112 -6.75 -3.95 20.23
N LYS A 113 -7.57 -3.17 19.53
CA LYS A 113 -9.00 -3.43 19.41
C LYS A 113 -9.28 -4.54 18.40
N ASN A 114 -10.46 -5.16 18.53
CA ASN A 114 -10.93 -6.14 17.55
C ASN A 114 -11.51 -5.42 16.33
N ILE A 115 -10.65 -5.06 15.39
CA ILE A 115 -10.98 -4.27 14.20
C ILE A 115 -10.68 -5.01 12.89
N GLY A 116 -10.24 -6.26 12.97
CA GLY A 116 -9.88 -7.10 11.83
C GLY A 116 -8.45 -6.88 11.32
N ALA A 117 -7.89 -7.94 10.75
CA ALA A 117 -6.49 -8.01 10.32
C ALA A 117 -6.09 -6.93 9.32
N TYR A 118 -6.95 -6.60 8.35
CA TYR A 118 -6.67 -5.57 7.36
C TYR A 118 -6.47 -4.19 8.00
N ASN A 119 -7.40 -3.75 8.88
CA ASN A 119 -7.28 -2.44 9.53
C ASN A 119 -6.03 -2.36 10.41
N LYS A 120 -5.73 -3.43 11.15
CA LYS A 120 -4.48 -3.53 11.91
C LYS A 120 -3.25 -3.46 11.01
N SER A 121 -3.25 -4.18 9.89
CA SER A 121 -2.12 -4.22 8.97
C SER A 121 -1.79 -2.84 8.41
N LYS A 122 -2.80 -2.05 8.04
CA LYS A 122 -2.60 -0.68 7.53
C LYS A 122 -2.05 0.26 8.59
N ALA A 123 -2.60 0.23 9.81
CA ALA A 123 -2.11 1.03 10.93
C ALA A 123 -0.67 0.68 11.30
N MET A 124 -0.35 -0.62 11.39
CA MET A 124 0.98 -1.09 11.77
C MET A 124 2.01 -0.86 10.68
N ALA A 125 1.64 -0.99 9.39
CA ALA A 125 2.54 -0.71 8.29
C ALA A 125 2.90 0.79 8.23
N GLU A 126 1.91 1.68 8.33
CA GLU A 126 2.15 3.12 8.31
C GLU A 126 3.00 3.57 9.49
N ARG A 127 2.70 3.11 10.71
CA ARG A 127 3.54 3.38 11.89
C ARG A 127 4.97 2.91 11.67
N ALA A 128 5.16 1.71 11.14
CA ALA A 128 6.51 1.18 10.87
C ALA A 128 7.30 2.04 9.89
N MET A 129 6.64 2.70 8.91
CA MET A 129 7.28 3.67 8.02
C MET A 129 7.81 4.87 8.80
N TRP A 130 6.96 5.49 9.60
CA TRP A 130 7.32 6.68 10.39
C TRP A 130 8.38 6.35 11.45
N ASP A 131 8.21 5.27 12.20
CA ASP A 131 9.17 4.81 13.21
C ASP A 131 10.54 4.54 12.58
N HIS A 132 10.58 3.94 11.38
CA HIS A 132 11.83 3.68 10.68
C HIS A 132 12.52 4.98 10.27
N LEU A 133 11.80 5.92 9.68
CA LEU A 133 12.35 7.23 9.30
C LEU A 133 12.84 8.01 10.51
N GLU A 134 12.09 8.02 11.61
CA GLU A 134 12.48 8.69 12.85
C GLU A 134 13.73 8.08 13.50
N SER A 135 13.94 6.78 13.32
CA SER A 135 15.12 6.08 13.83
C SER A 135 16.43 6.43 13.10
N LEU A 136 16.33 7.04 11.91
CA LEU A 136 17.48 7.43 11.11
C LEU A 136 17.99 8.82 11.47
N PRO A 137 19.32 9.08 11.32
CA PRO A 137 19.83 10.44 11.30
C PRO A 137 19.09 11.30 10.28
N GLU A 138 18.89 12.58 10.56
CA GLU A 138 18.15 13.49 9.67
C GLU A 138 18.72 13.54 8.25
N SER A 139 20.06 13.46 8.14
CA SER A 139 20.76 13.44 6.85
C SER A 139 20.44 12.22 5.96
N ASP A 140 19.95 11.15 6.56
CA ASP A 140 19.69 9.88 5.88
C ASP A 140 18.19 9.70 5.58
N ARG A 141 17.35 10.61 6.08
CA ARG A 141 15.90 10.58 5.84
C ARG A 141 15.59 11.08 4.45
N ILE A 142 14.62 10.44 3.81
CA ILE A 142 14.00 10.90 2.58
C ILE A 142 12.64 11.51 2.89
N GLU A 143 12.11 12.34 1.99
CA GLU A 143 10.73 12.78 2.11
C GLU A 143 9.77 11.60 2.02
N ALA A 144 8.81 11.53 2.93
CA ALA A 144 7.78 10.50 2.93
C ALA A 144 6.39 11.09 3.12
N VAL A 145 5.40 10.51 2.45
CA VAL A 145 3.99 10.88 2.55
C VAL A 145 3.15 9.62 2.63
N ALA A 146 2.19 9.58 3.54
CA ALA A 146 1.13 8.58 3.56
C ALA A 146 -0.16 9.19 3.00
N ILE A 147 -0.81 8.50 2.08
CA ILE A 147 -2.15 8.83 1.58
C ILE A 147 -3.13 7.83 2.20
N ASN A 148 -4.15 8.34 2.88
CA ASN A 148 -5.14 7.55 3.63
C ASN A 148 -6.51 7.55 2.94
N PRO A 149 -6.68 6.88 1.77
CA PRO A 149 -7.96 6.85 1.08
C PRO A 149 -9.00 6.07 1.88
N THR A 150 -10.26 6.42 1.67
CA THR A 150 -11.43 5.63 2.08
C THR A 150 -11.77 4.65 0.95
N LEU A 151 -12.91 4.86 0.26
CA LEU A 151 -13.27 4.10 -0.93
C LEU A 151 -12.69 4.77 -2.17
N VAL A 152 -11.99 3.99 -2.98
CA VAL A 152 -11.51 4.45 -4.30
C VAL A 152 -12.48 3.93 -5.34
N VAL A 153 -13.28 4.83 -5.92
CA VAL A 153 -14.33 4.49 -6.88
C VAL A 153 -14.12 5.21 -8.19
N GLY A 154 -14.56 4.59 -9.27
CA GLY A 154 -14.46 5.16 -10.60
C GLY A 154 -14.46 4.09 -11.70
N PRO A 155 -14.34 4.51 -12.97
CA PRO A 155 -14.22 3.58 -14.08
C PRO A 155 -13.02 2.67 -13.89
N SER A 156 -13.24 1.35 -14.00
CA SER A 156 -12.13 0.40 -14.01
C SER A 156 -11.38 0.49 -15.32
N LEU A 157 -10.06 0.43 -15.24
CA LEU A 157 -9.20 0.36 -16.42
C LEU A 157 -9.05 -1.09 -16.94
N SER A 158 -9.55 -2.08 -16.23
CA SER A 158 -9.55 -3.51 -16.59
C SER A 158 -10.89 -4.15 -16.27
N ASP A 159 -11.02 -5.46 -16.57
CA ASP A 159 -12.19 -6.26 -16.18
C ASP A 159 -12.26 -6.52 -14.66
N ASP A 160 -11.20 -6.23 -13.93
CA ASP A 160 -11.20 -6.28 -12.46
C ASP A 160 -11.75 -4.96 -11.90
N MET A 161 -12.95 -5.04 -11.34
CA MET A 161 -13.65 -3.87 -10.77
C MET A 161 -13.01 -3.37 -9.47
N GLY A 162 -12.21 -4.17 -8.80
CA GLY A 162 -11.68 -3.86 -7.48
C GLY A 162 -12.74 -3.86 -6.36
N THR A 163 -12.28 -3.98 -5.12
CA THR A 163 -13.15 -4.18 -3.94
C THR A 163 -14.10 -3.02 -3.68
N SER A 164 -13.66 -1.78 -3.87
CA SER A 164 -14.50 -0.59 -3.60
C SER A 164 -15.67 -0.46 -4.59
N ASN A 165 -15.42 -0.71 -5.88
CA ASN A 165 -16.48 -0.70 -6.89
C ASN A 165 -17.48 -1.85 -6.67
N MET A 166 -16.97 -3.05 -6.29
CA MET A 166 -17.83 -4.18 -5.92
C MET A 166 -18.73 -3.87 -4.71
N PHE A 167 -18.20 -3.11 -3.73
CA PHE A 167 -18.98 -2.66 -2.59
C PHE A 167 -20.15 -1.75 -3.02
N ILE A 168 -19.85 -0.75 -3.86
CA ILE A 168 -20.86 0.16 -4.40
C ILE A 168 -21.91 -0.61 -5.23
N GLN A 169 -21.46 -1.56 -6.06
CA GLN A 169 -22.38 -2.40 -6.84
C GLN A 169 -23.35 -3.15 -5.92
N LYS A 170 -22.87 -3.81 -4.88
CA LYS A 170 -23.72 -4.54 -3.92
C LYS A 170 -24.72 -3.62 -3.21
N MET A 171 -24.31 -2.41 -2.86
CA MET A 171 -25.23 -1.42 -2.29
C MET A 171 -26.36 -1.05 -3.26
N LEU A 172 -26.04 -0.84 -4.54
CA LEU A 172 -27.02 -0.51 -5.58
C LEU A 172 -27.97 -1.68 -5.88
N GLU A 173 -27.48 -2.91 -5.78
CA GLU A 173 -28.26 -4.14 -5.95
C GLU A 173 -29.11 -4.51 -4.71
N GLY A 174 -28.95 -3.80 -3.60
CA GLY A 174 -29.63 -4.12 -2.33
C GLY A 174 -29.15 -5.43 -1.69
N SER A 175 -27.96 -5.87 -2.02
CA SER A 175 -27.35 -7.14 -1.56
C SER A 175 -26.44 -6.96 -0.34
N TYR A 176 -26.66 -5.89 0.44
CA TYR A 176 -25.80 -5.53 1.57
C TYR A 176 -26.54 -5.66 2.89
#